data_7ee9635f840f397783e8fcacc60e3d0b
#
_entry.id   7ee9635f840f397783e8fcacc60e3d0b
#
_cell.length_a   1.000
_cell.length_b   1.000
_cell.length_c   1.000
_cell.angle_alpha   90.00
_cell.angle_beta   90.00
_cell.angle_gamma   90.00
#
_symmetry.space_group_name_H-M   'P 1'
#
loop_
_entity.id
_entity.type
_entity.pdbx_description
1 polymer ?
#
loop_
_entity_poly.entity_id
_entity_poly.type
_entity_poly.pdbx_seq_one_letter_code
_entity_poly.pdbx_strand_id
1 'polypeptide(L)'
;MDDIVMLGASQLVAGFMQRTLSPVEVMRAVLDQVTRLDSVVNAFCAVDEQRAMSAASDAERRWVRGEPCGPLDGVPLSVKDLVAVAGFPTRHGSWTSSPQREGEDAPAMARLRRAGAIPFGKTTTSEFGNKIVTDCPLTGATRNPWDTRLSPGGSSGGSAVAVALGMGPLSLATDGGGSIRIPACWSGVVGFKPTFSLVPAGKAASWTALSTLGPIARNVRDAALMLSVMTNEGIDRHSGIAGSSDYWADYCAGLDDGVAGLRIAYCAAPAGVRIEPAIEACVRQAARALEALGAHVVESDVTPLADYYGDGCMHSVQWSVYFAQRARHMEAAHRTLLDPDLKALADAGEQVDTATFADALLARHALTAAMEVYFQRYDLLLTPTFHCSPQPVPGLPAGLRTAPALTAWCNQTGLPAASVPCGFAGGLPTGVQIIGRRGGDALVLRAARAYESARGAFPAPGATLERPADGMEAQP
;
A
#
# COMPACT_ATOMS: atom_id res chain seq x y z
N MET A 1 -19.55 20.18 -2.21
CA MET A 1 -18.41 19.72 -1.37
C MET A 1 -17.97 18.32 -1.76
N ASP A 2 -18.88 17.42 -2.15
CA ASP A 2 -18.51 16.04 -2.50
C ASP A 2 -17.56 15.92 -3.70
N ASP A 3 -17.58 16.87 -4.64
CA ASP A 3 -16.67 16.87 -5.80
C ASP A 3 -15.20 17.16 -5.42
N ILE A 4 -14.95 18.04 -4.44
CA ILE A 4 -13.59 18.45 -4.06
C ILE A 4 -12.80 17.29 -3.42
N VAL A 5 -13.40 16.52 -2.53
CA VAL A 5 -12.73 15.41 -1.83
C VAL A 5 -12.39 14.25 -2.75
N MET A 6 -13.03 14.16 -3.91
CA MET A 6 -12.75 13.14 -4.92
C MET A 6 -11.71 13.57 -5.96
N LEU A 7 -11.23 14.81 -5.93
CA LEU A 7 -10.14 15.25 -6.80
C LEU A 7 -8.83 14.55 -6.44
N GLY A 8 -8.06 14.18 -7.45
CA GLY A 8 -6.71 13.64 -7.28
C GLY A 8 -5.70 14.74 -6.92
N ALA A 9 -4.53 14.33 -6.42
CA ALA A 9 -3.46 15.27 -6.03
C ALA A 9 -3.04 16.18 -7.18
N SER A 10 -2.87 15.64 -8.37
CA SER A 10 -2.51 16.41 -9.58
C SER A 10 -3.58 17.43 -9.95
N GLN A 11 -4.88 17.08 -9.77
CA GLN A 11 -5.98 18.00 -10.03
C GLN A 11 -6.06 19.11 -8.98
N LEU A 12 -5.81 18.79 -7.71
CA LEU A 12 -5.75 19.77 -6.63
C LEU A 12 -4.64 20.79 -6.87
N VAL A 13 -3.43 20.34 -7.20
CA VAL A 13 -2.30 21.21 -7.51
C VAL A 13 -2.60 22.11 -8.72
N ALA A 14 -3.22 21.58 -9.77
CA ALA A 14 -3.65 22.37 -10.92
C ALA A 14 -4.67 23.44 -10.51
N GLY A 15 -5.64 23.10 -9.63
CA GLY A 15 -6.61 24.05 -9.09
C GLY A 15 -5.96 25.15 -8.24
N PHE A 16 -4.97 24.81 -7.39
CA PHE A 16 -4.21 25.78 -6.59
C PHE A 16 -3.41 26.75 -7.50
N MET A 17 -2.73 26.22 -8.50
CA MET A 17 -1.98 27.02 -9.48
C MET A 17 -2.88 27.99 -10.27
N GLN A 18 -4.08 27.54 -10.65
CA GLN A 18 -5.08 28.33 -11.36
C GLN A 18 -5.89 29.24 -10.43
N ARG A 19 -5.74 29.10 -9.10
CA ARG A 19 -6.51 29.81 -8.08
C ARG A 19 -8.03 29.55 -8.16
N THR A 20 -8.42 28.39 -8.67
CA THR A 20 -9.81 27.92 -8.69
C THR A 20 -10.16 27.11 -7.45
N LEU A 21 -9.14 26.69 -6.71
CA LEU A 21 -9.25 26.00 -5.42
C LEU A 21 -8.24 26.59 -4.43
N SER A 22 -8.54 26.47 -3.14
CA SER A 22 -7.65 26.83 -2.04
C SER A 22 -7.22 25.58 -1.27
N PRO A 23 -5.93 25.46 -0.86
CA PRO A 23 -5.50 24.44 0.09
C PRO A 23 -6.33 24.42 1.38
N VAL A 24 -6.83 25.58 1.84
CA VAL A 24 -7.68 25.70 3.03
C VAL A 24 -9.05 25.06 2.80
N GLU A 25 -9.69 25.34 1.64
CA GLU A 25 -10.97 24.71 1.27
C GLU A 25 -10.84 23.20 1.17
N VAL A 26 -9.79 22.72 0.49
CA VAL A 26 -9.55 21.29 0.30
C VAL A 26 -9.31 20.60 1.65
N MET A 27 -8.45 21.17 2.52
CA MET A 27 -8.17 20.58 3.82
C MET A 27 -9.41 20.51 4.69
N ARG A 28 -10.22 21.58 4.70
CA ARG A 28 -11.51 21.60 5.43
C ARG A 28 -12.43 20.51 4.92
N ALA A 29 -12.62 20.40 3.61
CA ALA A 29 -13.48 19.37 3.03
C ALA A 29 -12.99 17.94 3.38
N VAL A 30 -11.67 17.70 3.38
CA VAL A 30 -11.09 16.41 3.79
C VAL A 30 -11.35 16.12 5.27
N LEU A 31 -11.17 17.10 6.16
CA LEU A 31 -11.41 16.93 7.61
C LEU A 31 -12.91 16.73 7.91
N ASP A 32 -13.80 17.44 7.23
CA ASP A 32 -15.24 17.23 7.31
C ASP A 32 -15.63 15.81 6.86
N GLN A 33 -14.97 15.30 5.80
CA GLN A 33 -15.17 13.95 5.32
C GLN A 33 -14.69 12.89 6.34
N VAL A 34 -13.55 13.12 6.98
CA VAL A 34 -13.07 12.27 8.08
C VAL A 34 -14.08 12.26 9.23
N THR A 35 -14.51 13.42 9.68
CA THR A 35 -15.50 13.55 10.77
C THR A 35 -16.80 12.81 10.45
N ARG A 36 -17.24 12.85 9.21
CA ARG A 36 -18.48 12.20 8.75
C ARG A 36 -18.38 10.68 8.69
N LEU A 37 -17.26 10.14 8.24
CA LEU A 37 -17.17 8.73 7.85
C LEU A 37 -16.31 7.87 8.78
N ASP A 38 -15.32 8.45 9.47
CA ASP A 38 -14.35 7.64 10.20
C ASP A 38 -14.96 6.89 11.39
N SER A 39 -16.01 7.45 12.00
CA SER A 39 -16.77 6.74 13.05
C SER A 39 -17.41 5.43 12.57
N VAL A 40 -17.60 5.25 11.25
CA VAL A 40 -18.18 4.04 10.64
C VAL A 40 -17.07 3.08 10.20
N VAL A 41 -16.01 3.60 9.57
CA VAL A 41 -15.00 2.76 8.93
C VAL A 41 -13.72 2.55 9.75
N ASN A 42 -13.46 3.40 10.74
CA ASN A 42 -12.28 3.34 11.61
C ASN A 42 -10.96 3.28 10.81
N ALA A 43 -10.75 4.26 9.94
CA ALA A 43 -9.57 4.35 9.09
C ALA A 43 -8.41 5.14 9.71
N PHE A 44 -8.69 5.99 10.72
CA PHE A 44 -7.69 6.82 11.39
C PHE A 44 -7.50 6.43 12.87
N CYS A 45 -6.25 6.50 13.33
CA CYS A 45 -5.90 6.36 14.75
C CYS A 45 -5.44 7.70 15.37
N ALA A 46 -5.15 8.70 14.56
CA ALA A 46 -4.85 10.07 15.00
C ALA A 46 -5.08 11.06 13.86
N VAL A 47 -5.71 12.20 14.18
CA VAL A 47 -5.88 13.35 13.28
C VAL A 47 -5.49 14.61 14.06
N ASP A 48 -4.77 15.54 13.42
CA ASP A 48 -4.39 16.84 13.99
C ASP A 48 -4.94 17.97 13.10
N GLU A 49 -6.21 18.27 13.30
CA GLU A 49 -6.96 19.27 12.53
C GLU A 49 -6.31 20.66 12.60
N GLN A 50 -5.89 21.08 13.79
CA GLN A 50 -5.30 22.41 13.99
C GLN A 50 -4.02 22.59 13.18
N ARG A 51 -3.11 21.58 13.23
CA ARG A 51 -1.87 21.62 12.45
C ARG A 51 -2.13 21.55 10.96
N ALA A 52 -3.08 20.70 10.55
CA ALA A 52 -3.46 20.55 9.15
C ALA A 52 -3.97 21.86 8.55
N MET A 53 -4.89 22.53 9.26
CA MET A 53 -5.45 23.83 8.83
C MET A 53 -4.43 24.96 8.84
N SER A 54 -3.52 24.99 9.83
CA SER A 54 -2.41 25.94 9.84
C SER A 54 -1.48 25.75 8.63
N ALA A 55 -1.09 24.51 8.33
CA ALA A 55 -0.24 24.19 7.20
C ALA A 55 -0.94 24.48 5.84
N ALA A 56 -2.26 24.24 5.75
CA ALA A 56 -3.06 24.61 4.58
C ALA A 56 -3.08 26.12 4.34
N SER A 57 -3.22 26.92 5.42
CA SER A 57 -3.17 28.38 5.33
C SER A 57 -1.77 28.87 4.90
N ASP A 58 -0.71 28.21 5.37
CA ASP A 58 0.66 28.53 4.91
C ASP A 58 0.84 28.21 3.42
N ALA A 59 0.32 27.08 2.95
CA ALA A 59 0.35 26.70 1.53
C ALA A 59 -0.44 27.68 0.67
N GLU A 60 -1.66 28.06 1.10
CA GLU A 60 -2.46 29.07 0.39
C GLU A 60 -1.70 30.38 0.23
N ARG A 61 -1.02 30.88 1.27
CA ARG A 61 -0.19 32.08 1.18
C ARG A 61 0.96 31.93 0.20
N ARG A 62 1.59 30.75 0.09
CA ARG A 62 2.63 30.48 -0.92
C ARG A 62 2.05 30.53 -2.34
N TRP A 63 0.92 29.88 -2.58
CA TRP A 63 0.25 29.90 -3.88
C TRP A 63 -0.18 31.31 -4.31
N VAL A 64 -0.68 32.13 -3.38
CA VAL A 64 -1.04 33.52 -3.65
C VAL A 64 0.19 34.35 -4.06
N ARG A 65 1.36 34.09 -3.46
CA ARG A 65 2.62 34.75 -3.83
C ARG A 65 3.28 34.18 -5.09
N GLY A 66 2.80 33.04 -5.62
CA GLY A 66 3.44 32.32 -6.73
C GLY A 66 4.74 31.61 -6.34
N GLU A 67 4.88 31.24 -5.07
CA GLU A 67 6.06 30.62 -4.44
C GLU A 67 5.73 29.23 -3.83
N PRO A 68 5.13 28.29 -4.58
CA PRO A 68 4.89 26.96 -4.04
C PRO A 68 6.23 26.27 -3.71
N CYS A 69 6.28 25.50 -2.62
CA CYS A 69 7.51 24.85 -2.19
C CYS A 69 7.80 23.53 -2.93
N GLY A 70 6.84 23.00 -3.68
CA GLY A 70 7.04 21.79 -4.45
C GLY A 70 5.78 21.24 -5.12
N PRO A 71 5.87 20.08 -5.79
CA PRO A 71 4.80 19.53 -6.62
C PRO A 71 3.61 18.97 -5.83
N LEU A 72 3.67 18.93 -4.51
CA LEU A 72 2.57 18.51 -3.62
C LEU A 72 2.16 19.63 -2.65
N ASP A 73 2.53 20.90 -2.92
CA ASP A 73 2.26 21.99 -1.99
C ASP A 73 0.76 22.19 -1.75
N GLY A 74 0.36 22.02 -0.49
CA GLY A 74 -1.03 22.12 -0.06
C GLY A 74 -1.85 20.83 -0.17
N VAL A 75 -1.29 19.73 -0.69
CA VAL A 75 -2.00 18.45 -0.86
C VAL A 75 -2.11 17.71 0.48
N PRO A 76 -3.35 17.33 0.93
CA PRO A 76 -3.53 16.50 2.11
C PRO A 76 -2.93 15.11 1.93
N LEU A 77 -2.21 14.62 2.96
CA LEU A 77 -1.56 13.32 2.98
C LEU A 77 -1.90 12.58 4.28
N SER A 78 -2.46 11.39 4.18
CA SER A 78 -2.56 10.48 5.32
C SER A 78 -1.34 9.55 5.37
N VAL A 79 -0.97 9.07 6.57
CA VAL A 79 0.24 8.28 6.75
C VAL A 79 -0.05 7.07 7.65
N LYS A 80 0.29 5.89 7.17
CA LYS A 80 0.13 4.65 7.95
C LYS A 80 0.86 4.72 9.29
N ASP A 81 0.25 4.18 10.34
CA ASP A 81 0.80 4.19 11.70
C ASP A 81 2.00 3.25 11.92
N LEU A 82 2.73 2.94 10.87
CA LEU A 82 4.05 2.30 10.89
C LEU A 82 5.18 3.26 10.47
N VAL A 83 4.84 4.47 10.04
CA VAL A 83 5.80 5.44 9.51
C VAL A 83 5.87 6.64 10.45
N ALA A 84 7.08 7.01 10.87
CA ALA A 84 7.29 8.15 11.75
C ALA A 84 6.94 9.47 11.05
N VAL A 85 6.15 10.30 11.74
CA VAL A 85 5.75 11.64 11.32
C VAL A 85 5.95 12.61 12.45
N ALA A 86 6.82 13.59 12.27
CA ALA A 86 7.08 14.60 13.29
C ALA A 86 5.78 15.26 13.79
N GLY A 87 5.61 15.20 15.12
CA GLY A 87 4.43 15.71 15.80
C GLY A 87 3.24 14.76 15.91
N PHE A 88 3.32 13.54 15.39
CA PHE A 88 2.36 12.47 15.64
C PHE A 88 3.02 11.32 16.41
N PRO A 89 2.29 10.57 17.24
CA PRO A 89 2.80 9.31 17.76
C PRO A 89 2.88 8.27 16.65
N THR A 90 3.82 7.32 16.75
CA THR A 90 3.86 6.11 15.90
C THR A 90 3.63 4.91 16.80
N ARG A 91 2.35 4.51 16.89
CA ARG A 91 1.90 3.46 17.81
C ARG A 91 2.01 2.05 17.23
N HIS A 92 2.23 1.92 15.92
CA HIS A 92 2.33 0.62 15.21
C HIS A 92 1.09 -0.28 15.39
N GLY A 93 -0.08 0.29 15.69
CA GLY A 93 -1.27 -0.48 16.05
C GLY A 93 -1.13 -1.26 17.36
N SER A 94 -0.22 -0.89 18.26
CA SER A 94 0.16 -1.68 19.43
C SER A 94 0.08 -0.88 20.73
N TRP A 95 -0.44 -1.52 21.78
CA TRP A 95 -0.36 -1.01 23.14
C TRP A 95 1.09 -0.95 23.67
N THR A 96 2.00 -1.72 23.07
CA THR A 96 3.41 -1.79 23.51
C THR A 96 4.26 -0.64 22.97
N SER A 97 3.76 0.13 22.02
CA SER A 97 4.46 1.28 21.46
C SER A 97 4.21 2.55 22.25
N SER A 98 5.23 3.42 22.32
CA SER A 98 5.16 4.69 23.06
C SER A 98 4.06 5.60 22.47
N PRO A 99 3.24 6.27 23.30
CA PRO A 99 2.29 7.28 22.86
C PRO A 99 2.94 8.64 22.59
N GLN A 100 4.25 8.78 22.79
CA GLN A 100 4.96 10.05 22.58
C GLN A 100 4.98 10.42 21.10
N ARG A 101 4.91 11.72 20.83
CA ARG A 101 5.00 12.25 19.48
C ARG A 101 6.44 12.15 18.97
N GLU A 102 6.58 11.77 17.71
CA GLU A 102 7.88 11.73 17.03
C GLU A 102 8.48 13.13 16.92
N GLY A 103 9.79 13.23 17.11
CA GLY A 103 10.55 14.46 16.89
C GLY A 103 10.91 14.69 15.43
N GLU A 104 10.99 13.63 14.63
CA GLU A 104 11.47 13.64 13.25
C GLU A 104 10.58 12.83 12.34
N ASP A 105 10.54 13.23 11.07
CA ASP A 105 9.90 12.45 10.00
C ASP A 105 10.79 11.29 9.56
N ALA A 106 10.19 10.18 9.15
CA ALA A 106 10.89 9.19 8.34
C ALA A 106 11.39 9.82 7.03
N PRO A 107 12.51 9.35 6.42
CA PRO A 107 13.13 10.02 5.26
C PRO A 107 12.17 10.28 4.10
N ALA A 108 11.37 9.29 3.72
CA ALA A 108 10.37 9.47 2.66
C ALA A 108 9.29 10.51 3.04
N MET A 109 8.87 10.53 4.33
CA MET A 109 7.90 11.51 4.82
C MET A 109 8.50 12.93 4.83
N ALA A 110 9.77 13.06 5.21
CA ALA A 110 10.46 14.35 5.18
C ALA A 110 10.53 14.93 3.76
N ARG A 111 10.72 14.07 2.75
CA ARG A 111 10.68 14.48 1.33
C ARG A 111 9.31 14.95 0.91
N LEU A 112 8.26 14.20 1.26
CA LEU A 112 6.88 14.58 0.98
C LEU A 112 6.52 15.92 1.63
N ARG A 113 6.92 16.13 2.89
CA ARG A 113 6.71 17.40 3.60
C ARG A 113 7.46 18.56 2.94
N ARG A 114 8.72 18.36 2.53
CA ARG A 114 9.49 19.40 1.80
C ARG A 114 8.87 19.75 0.46
N ALA A 115 8.24 18.79 -0.20
CA ALA A 115 7.48 19.01 -1.43
C ALA A 115 6.11 19.67 -1.19
N GLY A 116 5.78 19.98 0.08
CA GLY A 116 4.59 20.70 0.50
C GLY A 116 3.38 19.85 0.84
N ALA A 117 3.48 18.51 0.81
CA ALA A 117 2.38 17.65 1.27
C ALA A 117 2.09 17.90 2.75
N ILE A 118 0.82 17.93 3.12
CA ILE A 118 0.36 18.21 4.48
C ILE A 118 -0.06 16.91 5.17
N PRO A 119 0.78 16.31 6.02
CA PRO A 119 0.37 15.15 6.82
C PRO A 119 -0.64 15.61 7.88
N PHE A 120 -1.89 15.16 7.74
CA PHE A 120 -2.98 15.56 8.62
C PHE A 120 -3.42 14.47 9.58
N GLY A 121 -3.09 13.19 9.32
CA GLY A 121 -3.49 12.08 10.18
C GLY A 121 -2.72 10.79 9.96
N LYS A 122 -2.78 9.92 10.98
CA LYS A 122 -2.22 8.57 10.98
C LYS A 122 -3.34 7.57 10.75
N THR A 123 -3.15 6.66 9.77
CA THR A 123 -4.14 5.65 9.43
C THR A 123 -3.89 4.34 10.18
N THR A 124 -4.97 3.63 10.46
CA THR A 124 -4.96 2.34 11.15
C THR A 124 -4.18 1.27 10.40
N THR A 125 -3.67 0.30 11.14
CA THR A 125 -2.87 -0.84 10.64
C THR A 125 -3.11 -2.06 11.53
N SER A 126 -2.82 -3.27 11.06
CA SER A 126 -2.63 -4.40 11.98
C SER A 126 -1.41 -4.15 12.86
N GLU A 127 -1.36 -4.80 14.02
CA GLU A 127 -0.27 -4.61 14.97
C GLU A 127 1.07 -4.94 14.32
N PHE A 128 1.96 -3.94 14.29
CA PHE A 128 3.22 -3.99 13.56
C PHE A 128 3.10 -4.45 12.10
N GLY A 129 1.93 -4.41 11.47
CA GLY A 129 1.71 -4.84 10.09
C GLY A 129 1.78 -6.35 9.88
N ASN A 130 1.54 -7.16 10.90
CA ASN A 130 1.78 -8.61 10.92
C ASN A 130 0.90 -9.43 9.99
N LYS A 131 -0.28 -8.96 9.61
CA LYS A 131 -1.30 -9.73 8.87
C LYS A 131 -1.99 -8.93 7.77
N ILE A 132 -2.72 -9.64 6.91
CA ILE A 132 -3.39 -9.10 5.71
C ILE A 132 -4.77 -8.48 5.98
N VAL A 133 -5.15 -8.32 7.23
CA VAL A 133 -6.34 -7.59 7.67
C VAL A 133 -5.93 -6.43 8.56
N THR A 134 -6.73 -5.38 8.59
CA THR A 134 -6.47 -4.20 9.42
C THR A 134 -7.36 -4.28 10.64
N ASP A 135 -6.89 -5.02 11.62
CA ASP A 135 -7.42 -5.04 12.98
C ASP A 135 -6.25 -5.16 13.98
N CYS A 136 -6.39 -4.55 15.14
CA CYS A 136 -5.40 -4.66 16.21
C CYS A 136 -6.05 -4.31 17.56
N PRO A 137 -5.43 -4.74 18.68
CA PRO A 137 -5.96 -4.46 20.02
C PRO A 137 -6.07 -2.96 20.34
N LEU A 138 -5.21 -2.13 19.74
CA LEU A 138 -5.15 -0.70 20.02
C LEU A 138 -6.32 0.08 19.40
N THR A 139 -6.69 -0.23 18.16
CA THR A 139 -7.66 0.58 17.40
C THR A 139 -8.91 -0.18 16.99
N GLY A 140 -8.96 -1.49 17.22
CA GLY A 140 -10.02 -2.33 16.67
C GLY A 140 -9.89 -2.56 15.16
N ALA A 141 -10.99 -2.95 14.52
CA ALA A 141 -11.02 -3.31 13.11
C ALA A 141 -11.42 -2.13 12.22
N THR A 142 -10.68 -1.95 11.12
CA THR A 142 -11.07 -1.06 10.02
C THR A 142 -12.06 -1.79 9.11
N ARG A 143 -13.06 -1.08 8.62
CA ARG A 143 -14.16 -1.60 7.80
C ARG A 143 -13.98 -1.28 6.32
N ASN A 144 -14.40 -2.21 5.46
CA ASN A 144 -14.32 -2.03 4.01
C ASN A 144 -15.26 -0.90 3.55
N PRO A 145 -14.82 -0.02 2.64
CA PRO A 145 -15.62 1.14 2.20
C PRO A 145 -16.79 0.76 1.28
N TRP A 146 -16.84 -0.49 0.78
CA TRP A 146 -17.93 -0.99 -0.07
C TRP A 146 -18.96 -1.80 0.71
N ASP A 147 -18.53 -2.44 1.81
CA ASP A 147 -19.39 -3.18 2.74
C ASP A 147 -18.72 -3.20 4.12
N THR A 148 -19.31 -2.48 5.06
CA THR A 148 -18.74 -2.30 6.40
C THR A 148 -18.72 -3.56 7.26
N ARG A 149 -19.33 -4.66 6.81
CA ARG A 149 -19.25 -5.99 7.44
C ARG A 149 -17.94 -6.70 7.08
N LEU A 150 -17.23 -6.23 6.07
CA LEU A 150 -16.07 -6.87 5.50
C LEU A 150 -14.77 -6.13 5.86
N SER A 151 -13.64 -6.86 5.73
CA SER A 151 -12.29 -6.31 5.86
C SER A 151 -11.90 -5.52 4.61
N PRO A 152 -11.22 -4.37 4.73
CA PRO A 152 -10.59 -3.69 3.60
C PRO A 152 -9.28 -4.36 3.16
N GLY A 153 -8.89 -5.46 3.78
CA GLY A 153 -7.54 -6.01 3.66
C GLY A 153 -6.55 -5.31 4.59
N GLY A 154 -5.28 -5.64 4.45
CA GLY A 154 -4.22 -5.09 5.32
C GLY A 154 -2.81 -5.42 4.83
N SER A 155 -1.89 -4.90 5.59
CA SER A 155 -2.00 -4.14 6.85
C SER A 155 -2.26 -2.63 6.68
N SER A 156 -2.32 -2.07 5.46
CA SER A 156 -2.58 -0.64 5.21
C SER A 156 -4.06 -0.38 4.87
N GLY A 157 -4.99 -1.06 5.56
CA GLY A 157 -6.42 -0.93 5.29
C GLY A 157 -6.93 0.47 5.57
N GLY A 158 -6.54 1.10 6.68
CA GLY A 158 -6.92 2.48 6.97
C GLY A 158 -6.49 3.45 5.87
N SER A 159 -5.28 3.29 5.33
CA SER A 159 -4.79 4.08 4.19
C SER A 159 -5.64 3.91 2.93
N ALA A 160 -5.97 2.67 2.57
CA ALA A 160 -6.76 2.40 1.37
C ALA A 160 -8.21 2.90 1.52
N VAL A 161 -8.83 2.71 2.68
CA VAL A 161 -10.18 3.20 3.00
C VAL A 161 -10.23 4.73 2.97
N ALA A 162 -9.23 5.40 3.59
CA ALA A 162 -9.15 6.86 3.59
C ALA A 162 -9.13 7.41 2.16
N VAL A 163 -8.29 6.86 1.28
CA VAL A 163 -8.19 7.28 -0.12
C VAL A 163 -9.46 6.95 -0.91
N ALA A 164 -10.06 5.78 -0.71
CA ALA A 164 -11.27 5.36 -1.40
C ALA A 164 -12.47 6.28 -1.09
N LEU A 165 -12.59 6.73 0.16
CA LEU A 165 -13.69 7.56 0.63
C LEU A 165 -13.44 9.07 0.54
N GLY A 166 -12.37 9.52 -0.11
CA GLY A 166 -12.06 10.95 -0.23
C GLY A 166 -11.57 11.60 1.07
N MET A 167 -11.15 10.82 2.06
CA MET A 167 -10.48 11.32 3.26
C MET A 167 -8.99 11.60 2.99
N GLY A 168 -8.73 12.32 1.91
CA GLY A 168 -7.43 12.65 1.35
C GLY A 168 -7.14 11.92 0.04
N PRO A 169 -6.38 12.56 -0.89
CA PRO A 169 -6.08 12.01 -2.21
C PRO A 169 -4.96 10.95 -2.19
N LEU A 170 -4.08 11.02 -1.20
CA LEU A 170 -2.85 10.24 -1.09
C LEU A 170 -2.68 9.64 0.31
N SER A 171 -2.07 8.47 0.38
CA SER A 171 -1.61 7.87 1.63
C SER A 171 -0.22 7.25 1.47
N LEU A 172 0.67 7.53 2.45
CA LEU A 172 1.97 6.84 2.57
C LEU A 172 1.78 5.55 3.36
N ALA A 173 2.05 4.43 2.71
CA ALA A 173 1.82 3.09 3.26
C ALA A 173 3.08 2.21 3.22
N THR A 174 2.98 0.97 3.71
CA THR A 174 4.07 -0.02 3.72
C THR A 174 3.60 -1.35 3.16
N ASP A 175 4.49 -2.09 2.49
CA ASP A 175 4.22 -3.39 1.91
C ASP A 175 5.36 -4.36 2.20
N GLY A 176 5.15 -5.33 3.09
CA GLY A 176 6.11 -6.38 3.43
C GLY A 176 5.74 -7.75 2.84
N GLY A 177 4.48 -7.90 2.38
CA GLY A 177 3.98 -9.12 1.76
C GLY A 177 2.72 -8.89 0.92
N GLY A 178 2.35 -7.62 0.68
CA GLY A 178 1.13 -7.24 -0.05
C GLY A 178 0.36 -6.14 0.64
N SER A 179 0.91 -5.57 1.72
CA SER A 179 0.16 -4.65 2.59
C SER A 179 -0.18 -3.27 1.99
N ILE A 180 0.29 -2.91 0.81
CA ILE A 180 -0.23 -1.82 -0.03
C ILE A 180 -1.25 -2.38 -1.02
N ARG A 181 -0.88 -3.44 -1.72
CA ARG A 181 -1.58 -3.98 -2.90
C ARG A 181 -2.89 -4.64 -2.55
N ILE A 182 -2.93 -5.46 -1.48
CA ILE A 182 -4.13 -6.15 -1.02
C ILE A 182 -5.22 -5.16 -0.60
N PRO A 183 -4.96 -4.21 0.32
CA PRO A 183 -6.00 -3.27 0.71
C PRO A 183 -6.38 -2.32 -0.44
N ALA A 184 -5.47 -1.95 -1.32
CA ALA A 184 -5.81 -1.19 -2.52
C ALA A 184 -6.76 -1.96 -3.45
N CYS A 185 -6.52 -3.26 -3.67
CA CYS A 185 -7.38 -4.15 -4.42
C CYS A 185 -8.81 -4.21 -3.83
N TRP A 186 -8.92 -4.45 -2.52
CA TRP A 186 -10.19 -4.63 -1.84
C TRP A 186 -10.95 -3.33 -1.55
N SER A 187 -10.27 -2.20 -1.66
CA SER A 187 -10.89 -0.86 -1.50
C SER A 187 -11.17 -0.16 -2.83
N GLY A 188 -10.71 -0.69 -3.96
CA GLY A 188 -10.94 -0.13 -5.29
C GLY A 188 -10.07 1.10 -5.60
N VAL A 189 -8.84 1.14 -5.09
CA VAL A 189 -7.85 2.20 -5.32
C VAL A 189 -6.56 1.64 -5.90
N VAL A 190 -5.65 2.52 -6.32
CA VAL A 190 -4.32 2.14 -6.82
C VAL A 190 -3.35 2.03 -5.65
N GLY A 191 -2.65 0.90 -5.57
CA GLY A 191 -1.55 0.69 -4.63
C GLY A 191 -0.27 0.31 -5.36
N PHE A 192 0.81 1.02 -5.10
CA PHE A 192 2.09 0.75 -5.74
C PHE A 192 3.16 0.36 -4.72
N LYS A 193 3.71 -0.84 -4.89
CA LYS A 193 4.89 -1.31 -4.17
C LYS A 193 6.12 -1.07 -5.03
N PRO A 194 6.98 -0.08 -4.72
CA PRO A 194 8.21 0.16 -5.47
C PRO A 194 9.21 -1.00 -5.39
N THR A 195 10.19 -0.98 -6.25
CA THR A 195 11.41 -1.80 -6.13
C THR A 195 11.95 -1.69 -4.70
N PHE A 196 12.33 -2.83 -4.12
CA PHE A 196 12.92 -2.86 -2.77
C PHE A 196 14.15 -1.94 -2.69
N SER A 197 14.25 -1.14 -1.64
CA SER A 197 15.27 -0.11 -1.38
C SER A 197 15.23 1.14 -2.27
N LEU A 198 14.28 1.27 -3.18
CA LEU A 198 14.12 2.48 -3.99
C LEU A 198 13.67 3.69 -3.15
N VAL A 199 12.75 3.48 -2.23
CA VAL A 199 12.26 4.51 -1.31
C VAL A 199 12.98 4.37 0.02
N PRO A 200 13.64 5.42 0.52
CA PRO A 200 14.33 5.37 1.79
C PRO A 200 13.36 5.28 2.96
N ALA A 201 13.54 4.28 3.75
CA ALA A 201 12.63 3.94 4.82
C ALA A 201 13.11 4.37 6.21
N GLY A 202 14.41 4.64 6.38
CA GLY A 202 15.00 5.03 7.65
C GLY A 202 14.87 3.96 8.74
N LYS A 203 15.02 4.38 10.00
CA LYS A 203 14.92 3.48 11.16
C LYS A 203 13.53 2.81 11.30
N ALA A 204 12.48 3.47 10.83
CA ALA A 204 11.12 2.96 10.92
C ALA A 204 10.86 1.72 10.05
N ALA A 205 11.66 1.52 9.02
CA ALA A 205 11.58 0.35 8.16
C ALA A 205 12.63 -0.72 8.49
N SER A 206 13.11 -0.75 9.69
CA SER A 206 13.94 -1.87 10.20
C SER A 206 13.22 -3.24 10.13
N TRP A 207 12.15 -3.28 9.40
CA TRP A 207 11.27 -4.37 9.09
C TRP A 207 11.81 -5.24 8.01
N THR A 208 13.05 -5.57 8.05
CA THR A 208 13.53 -6.60 7.16
C THR A 208 13.82 -6.16 5.71
N ALA A 209 14.57 -7.00 5.06
CA ALA A 209 14.79 -7.01 3.62
C ALA A 209 13.53 -7.28 2.77
N LEU A 210 12.32 -7.10 3.31
CA LEU A 210 11.04 -7.39 2.63
C LEU A 210 10.13 -6.16 2.50
N SER A 211 10.21 -5.23 3.46
CA SER A 211 9.27 -4.11 3.52
C SER A 211 9.69 -2.93 2.65
N THR A 212 8.73 -2.32 2.01
CA THR A 212 8.90 -1.14 1.14
C THR A 212 7.83 -0.12 1.49
N LEU A 213 8.20 1.18 1.53
CA LEU A 213 7.21 2.25 1.55
C LEU A 213 6.71 2.52 0.13
N GLY A 214 5.43 2.85 0.01
CA GLY A 214 4.86 3.18 -1.29
C GLY A 214 3.53 3.93 -1.18
N PRO A 215 3.08 4.49 -2.31
CA PRO A 215 1.85 5.26 -2.38
C PRO A 215 0.61 4.38 -2.49
N ILE A 216 -0.47 4.85 -1.85
CA ILE A 216 -1.86 4.52 -2.19
C ILE A 216 -2.52 5.80 -2.69
N ALA A 217 -3.17 5.74 -3.85
CA ALA A 217 -3.81 6.87 -4.51
C ALA A 217 -5.08 6.41 -5.25
N ARG A 218 -5.97 7.34 -5.63
CA ARG A 218 -7.14 6.99 -6.44
C ARG A 218 -6.82 6.69 -7.91
N ASN A 219 -5.68 7.20 -8.40
CA ASN A 219 -5.25 7.01 -9.79
C ASN A 219 -3.74 6.82 -9.88
N VAL A 220 -3.30 6.29 -11.02
CA VAL A 220 -1.89 5.94 -11.26
C VAL A 220 -1.00 7.17 -11.36
N ARG A 221 -1.49 8.29 -11.93
CA ARG A 221 -0.71 9.54 -12.05
C ARG A 221 -0.32 10.10 -10.69
N ASP A 222 -1.24 10.08 -9.74
CA ASP A 222 -0.97 10.57 -8.38
C ASP A 222 -0.04 9.64 -7.61
N ALA A 223 -0.13 8.32 -7.83
CA ALA A 223 0.84 7.37 -7.29
C ALA A 223 2.24 7.60 -7.86
N ALA A 224 2.36 7.87 -9.16
CA ALA A 224 3.61 8.20 -9.84
C ALA A 224 4.21 9.53 -9.32
N LEU A 225 3.38 10.56 -9.18
CA LEU A 225 3.78 11.86 -8.64
C LEU A 225 4.32 11.71 -7.20
N MET A 226 3.60 10.99 -6.35
CA MET A 226 4.03 10.74 -4.97
C MET A 226 5.33 9.94 -4.93
N LEU A 227 5.48 8.92 -5.78
CA LEU A 227 6.73 8.14 -5.87
C LEU A 227 7.90 9.01 -6.32
N SER A 228 7.71 9.88 -7.32
CA SER A 228 8.75 10.82 -7.77
C SER A 228 9.28 11.65 -6.62
N VAL A 229 8.40 12.17 -5.77
CA VAL A 229 8.79 12.94 -4.58
C VAL A 229 9.50 12.09 -3.54
N MET A 230 9.01 10.86 -3.29
CA MET A 230 9.59 9.97 -2.28
C MET A 230 11.01 9.51 -2.63
N THR A 231 11.35 9.42 -3.90
CA THR A 231 12.66 8.94 -4.39
C THR A 231 13.65 10.06 -4.66
N ASN A 232 13.20 11.32 -4.72
CA ASN A 232 14.03 12.48 -5.01
C ASN A 232 14.90 12.88 -3.82
N GLU A 233 16.18 13.14 -4.10
CA GLU A 233 17.29 13.50 -3.21
C GLU A 233 17.98 12.34 -2.45
N GLY A 234 19.20 12.07 -2.87
CA GLY A 234 20.29 11.49 -2.06
C GLY A 234 20.09 10.07 -1.56
N ILE A 235 21.12 9.31 -1.71
CA ILE A 235 21.27 7.95 -1.19
C ILE A 235 20.92 7.92 0.31
N ASP A 236 19.98 7.07 0.69
CA ASP A 236 19.85 6.67 2.10
C ASP A 236 21.08 5.82 2.49
N ARG A 237 22.10 6.48 3.00
CA ARG A 237 23.34 5.84 3.48
C ARG A 237 23.14 4.92 4.67
N HIS A 238 21.94 4.91 5.28
CA HIS A 238 21.63 4.11 6.46
C HIS A 238 21.16 2.70 6.16
N SER A 239 20.71 2.41 4.95
CA SER A 239 20.22 1.07 4.61
C SER A 239 21.32 0.05 4.34
N GLY A 240 22.57 0.47 4.21
CA GLY A 240 23.73 -0.40 3.94
C GLY A 240 23.67 -1.14 2.60
N ILE A 241 22.58 -0.99 1.86
CA ILE A 241 22.40 -1.56 0.54
C ILE A 241 22.60 -0.43 -0.45
N ALA A 242 23.69 -0.49 -1.20
CA ALA A 242 24.02 0.46 -2.24
C ALA A 242 22.93 0.47 -3.33
N GLY A 243 21.90 1.22 -3.10
CA GLY A 243 20.98 1.70 -4.13
C GLY A 243 21.63 2.91 -4.75
N SER A 244 22.44 2.68 -5.77
CA SER A 244 23.03 3.78 -6.52
C SER A 244 21.97 4.41 -7.38
N SER A 245 21.67 5.68 -7.17
CA SER A 245 21.67 6.59 -8.30
C SER A 245 21.45 8.02 -7.83
N ASP A 246 22.32 8.90 -8.30
CA ASP A 246 22.06 10.34 -8.42
C ASP A 246 20.94 10.63 -9.45
N TYR A 247 20.01 9.67 -9.66
CA TYR A 247 18.92 9.78 -10.59
C TYR A 247 17.71 10.42 -9.92
N TRP A 248 17.42 11.63 -10.31
CA TRP A 248 16.09 12.16 -10.20
C TRP A 248 15.18 11.38 -11.18
N ALA A 249 14.41 10.46 -10.67
CA ALA A 249 13.41 9.78 -11.47
C ALA A 249 12.08 10.55 -11.38
N ASP A 250 11.68 11.18 -12.48
CA ASP A 250 10.32 11.63 -12.65
C ASP A 250 9.47 10.48 -13.21
N TYR A 251 8.73 9.82 -12.32
CA TYR A 251 7.85 8.72 -12.70
C TYR A 251 6.60 9.16 -13.46
N CYS A 252 6.37 10.49 -13.58
CA CYS A 252 5.34 11.05 -14.46
C CYS A 252 5.84 11.19 -15.90
N ALA A 253 7.15 11.27 -16.10
CA ALA A 253 7.74 11.32 -17.44
C ALA A 253 7.50 9.97 -18.17
N GLY A 254 6.97 10.04 -19.39
CA GLY A 254 6.64 8.85 -20.19
C GLY A 254 5.47 8.01 -19.66
N LEU A 255 4.74 8.50 -18.66
CA LEU A 255 3.63 7.77 -18.03
C LEU A 255 2.48 7.47 -19.04
N ASP A 256 2.27 8.35 -20.01
CA ASP A 256 1.22 8.22 -21.03
C ASP A 256 1.73 7.63 -22.37
N ASP A 257 2.98 7.09 -22.45
CA ASP A 257 3.58 6.55 -23.68
C ASP A 257 2.94 5.22 -24.15
N GLY A 258 1.99 4.68 -23.38
CA GLY A 258 1.26 3.45 -23.72
C GLY A 258 2.08 2.18 -23.57
N VAL A 259 1.58 1.07 -24.15
CA VAL A 259 2.15 -0.29 -23.98
C VAL A 259 2.43 -1.00 -25.29
N ALA A 260 2.33 -0.32 -26.44
CA ALA A 260 2.52 -0.92 -27.74
C ALA A 260 3.90 -1.60 -27.85
N GLY A 261 3.91 -2.84 -28.35
CA GLY A 261 5.12 -3.64 -28.53
C GLY A 261 5.69 -4.29 -27.27
N LEU A 262 5.16 -4.01 -26.06
CA LEU A 262 5.60 -4.69 -24.84
C LEU A 262 5.18 -6.16 -24.83
N ARG A 263 6.06 -7.03 -24.37
CA ARG A 263 5.81 -8.46 -24.16
C ARG A 263 5.30 -8.64 -22.73
N ILE A 264 4.04 -8.98 -22.60
CA ILE A 264 3.37 -9.12 -21.30
C ILE A 264 2.99 -10.57 -21.08
N ALA A 265 3.50 -11.18 -20.02
CA ALA A 265 3.01 -12.47 -19.57
C ALA A 265 1.71 -12.26 -18.78
N TYR A 266 0.71 -13.12 -18.99
CA TYR A 266 -0.49 -13.22 -18.19
C TYR A 266 -0.55 -14.57 -17.49
N CYS A 267 -0.64 -14.59 -16.18
CA CYS A 267 -0.82 -15.79 -15.38
C CYS A 267 -2.08 -15.69 -14.55
N ALA A 268 -3.09 -16.49 -14.90
CA ALA A 268 -4.38 -16.49 -14.23
C ALA A 268 -4.30 -17.03 -12.79
N ALA A 269 -3.48 -18.07 -12.58
CA ALA A 269 -3.37 -18.80 -11.31
C ALA A 269 -1.91 -19.09 -10.97
N PRO A 270 -1.13 -18.08 -10.53
CA PRO A 270 0.27 -18.27 -10.17
C PRO A 270 0.43 -19.41 -9.16
N ALA A 271 1.38 -20.31 -9.42
CA ALA A 271 1.68 -21.48 -8.57
C ALA A 271 0.45 -22.38 -8.28
N GLY A 272 -0.53 -22.42 -9.16
CA GLY A 272 -1.73 -23.24 -8.99
C GLY A 272 -2.68 -22.77 -7.88
N VAL A 273 -2.51 -21.56 -7.37
CA VAL A 273 -3.43 -20.99 -6.36
C VAL A 273 -4.83 -20.85 -6.97
N ARG A 274 -5.82 -21.42 -6.31
CA ARG A 274 -7.21 -21.33 -6.78
C ARG A 274 -7.72 -19.90 -6.67
N ILE A 275 -8.11 -19.33 -7.79
CA ILE A 275 -8.67 -17.97 -7.90
C ILE A 275 -10.19 -18.06 -8.03
N GLU A 276 -10.93 -17.15 -7.39
CA GLU A 276 -12.36 -17.00 -7.63
C GLU A 276 -12.62 -16.69 -9.11
N PRO A 277 -13.54 -17.42 -9.79
CA PRO A 277 -13.75 -17.27 -11.24
C PRO A 277 -14.10 -15.84 -11.68
N ALA A 278 -14.84 -15.09 -10.86
CA ALA A 278 -15.18 -13.70 -11.15
C ALA A 278 -13.96 -12.79 -11.13
N ILE A 279 -13.00 -13.04 -10.22
CA ILE A 279 -11.71 -12.31 -10.16
C ILE A 279 -10.87 -12.63 -11.39
N GLU A 280 -10.74 -13.92 -11.73
CA GLU A 280 -10.01 -14.34 -12.92
C GLU A 280 -10.57 -13.69 -14.19
N ALA A 281 -11.90 -13.64 -14.34
CA ALA A 281 -12.56 -13.00 -15.47
C ALA A 281 -12.21 -11.52 -15.59
N CYS A 282 -12.20 -10.76 -14.48
CA CYS A 282 -11.81 -9.36 -14.46
C CYS A 282 -10.34 -9.16 -14.88
N VAL A 283 -9.44 -9.99 -14.37
CA VAL A 283 -8.00 -9.89 -14.69
C VAL A 283 -7.73 -10.29 -16.15
N ARG A 284 -8.42 -11.31 -16.66
CA ARG A 284 -8.37 -11.70 -18.09
C ARG A 284 -8.86 -10.56 -18.99
N GLN A 285 -9.89 -9.83 -18.58
CA GLN A 285 -10.36 -8.65 -19.30
C GLN A 285 -9.31 -7.52 -19.29
N ALA A 286 -8.61 -7.32 -18.17
CA ALA A 286 -7.51 -6.35 -18.10
C ALA A 286 -6.35 -6.73 -19.05
N ALA A 287 -6.01 -8.01 -19.14
CA ALA A 287 -5.01 -8.52 -20.08
C ALA A 287 -5.42 -8.23 -21.55
N ARG A 288 -6.67 -8.50 -21.92
CA ARG A 288 -7.22 -8.17 -23.25
C ARG A 288 -7.24 -6.67 -23.54
N ALA A 289 -7.49 -5.83 -22.54
CA ALA A 289 -7.45 -4.38 -22.71
C ALA A 289 -6.04 -3.90 -23.06
N LEU A 290 -5.00 -4.43 -22.40
CA LEU A 290 -3.61 -4.12 -22.73
C LEU A 290 -3.19 -4.67 -24.10
N GLU A 291 -3.69 -5.85 -24.50
CA GLU A 291 -3.49 -6.39 -25.84
C GLU A 291 -4.11 -5.47 -26.91
N ALA A 292 -5.33 -4.97 -26.68
CA ALA A 292 -5.98 -4.01 -27.58
C ALA A 292 -5.23 -2.68 -27.71
N LEU A 293 -4.41 -2.31 -26.71
CA LEU A 293 -3.50 -1.16 -26.75
C LEU A 293 -2.16 -1.47 -27.47
N GLY A 294 -2.02 -2.64 -28.09
CA GLY A 294 -0.86 -3.01 -28.89
C GLY A 294 0.25 -3.77 -28.13
N ALA A 295 0.02 -4.20 -26.91
CA ALA A 295 0.94 -5.11 -26.22
C ALA A 295 0.81 -6.54 -26.76
N HIS A 296 1.90 -7.32 -26.71
CA HIS A 296 1.89 -8.75 -27.01
C HIS A 296 1.64 -9.53 -25.72
N VAL A 297 0.38 -9.90 -25.47
CA VAL A 297 0.00 -10.63 -24.26
C VAL A 297 0.04 -12.14 -24.53
N VAL A 298 0.77 -12.88 -23.68
CA VAL A 298 0.92 -14.33 -23.78
C VAL A 298 0.53 -14.97 -22.45
N GLU A 299 -0.38 -15.93 -22.47
CA GLU A 299 -0.69 -16.74 -21.29
C GLU A 299 0.54 -17.60 -20.96
N SER A 300 1.00 -17.51 -19.73
CA SER A 300 2.26 -18.13 -19.30
C SER A 300 2.22 -18.49 -17.83
N ASP A 301 2.60 -19.71 -17.51
CA ASP A 301 2.86 -20.10 -16.14
C ASP A 301 4.11 -19.40 -15.60
N VAL A 302 4.05 -19.00 -14.32
CA VAL A 302 5.21 -18.47 -13.61
C VAL A 302 5.93 -19.66 -12.94
N THR A 303 6.62 -20.46 -13.76
CA THR A 303 7.30 -21.68 -13.28
C THR A 303 8.21 -21.47 -12.07
N PRO A 304 8.92 -20.31 -11.91
CA PRO A 304 9.70 -20.05 -10.69
C PRO A 304 8.89 -20.05 -9.39
N LEU A 305 7.58 -19.90 -9.48
CA LEU A 305 6.70 -19.88 -8.30
C LEU A 305 6.10 -21.25 -7.96
N ALA A 306 6.38 -22.31 -8.75
CA ALA A 306 5.77 -23.63 -8.55
C ALA A 306 5.92 -24.16 -7.11
N ASP A 307 7.06 -23.92 -6.49
CA ASP A 307 7.40 -24.39 -5.15
C ASP A 307 7.29 -23.26 -4.08
N TYR A 308 6.77 -22.10 -4.44
CA TYR A 308 6.71 -20.95 -3.52
C TYR A 308 5.66 -21.12 -2.44
N TYR A 309 4.58 -21.83 -2.72
CA TYR A 309 3.43 -22.03 -1.85
C TYR A 309 3.44 -23.45 -1.27
N GLY A 310 4.14 -23.68 -0.20
CA GLY A 310 4.11 -24.94 0.54
C GLY A 310 4.13 -24.66 2.04
N ASP A 311 3.90 -25.71 2.83
CA ASP A 311 4.16 -25.67 4.25
C ASP A 311 5.63 -25.32 4.49
N GLY A 312 5.87 -24.28 5.30
CA GLY A 312 7.23 -23.78 5.55
C GLY A 312 7.81 -22.91 4.44
N CYS A 313 6.97 -22.29 3.61
CA CYS A 313 7.48 -21.40 2.55
C CYS A 313 8.39 -20.31 3.13
N MET A 314 9.39 -19.89 2.33
CA MET A 314 10.43 -18.93 2.75
C MET A 314 9.85 -17.64 3.37
N HIS A 315 8.68 -17.18 2.92
CA HIS A 315 8.07 -15.98 3.46
C HIS A 315 7.59 -16.20 4.89
N SER A 316 6.87 -17.28 5.16
CA SER A 316 6.35 -17.61 6.50
C SER A 316 7.48 -17.82 7.50
N VAL A 317 8.54 -18.52 7.11
CA VAL A 317 9.74 -18.73 7.94
C VAL A 317 10.40 -17.40 8.29
N GLN A 318 10.72 -16.56 7.30
CA GLN A 318 11.37 -15.28 7.54
C GLN A 318 10.49 -14.34 8.35
N TRP A 319 9.17 -14.34 8.08
CA TRP A 319 8.20 -13.48 8.75
C TRP A 319 8.04 -13.85 10.23
N SER A 320 7.93 -15.15 10.55
CA SER A 320 7.82 -15.62 11.92
C SER A 320 9.08 -15.38 12.74
N VAL A 321 10.26 -15.68 12.19
CA VAL A 321 11.56 -15.42 12.86
C VAL A 321 11.73 -13.92 13.15
N TYR A 322 11.32 -13.07 12.25
CA TYR A 322 11.37 -11.65 12.43
C TYR A 322 10.51 -11.19 13.63
N PHE A 323 9.26 -11.67 13.74
CA PHE A 323 8.40 -11.33 14.87
C PHE A 323 8.86 -11.96 16.18
N ALA A 324 9.43 -13.16 16.13
CA ALA A 324 10.10 -13.77 17.29
C ALA A 324 11.24 -12.88 17.82
N GLN A 325 12.10 -12.41 16.91
CA GLN A 325 13.19 -11.50 17.24
C GLN A 325 12.67 -10.21 17.88
N ARG A 326 11.59 -9.63 17.32
CA ARG A 326 10.96 -8.44 17.87
C ARG A 326 10.39 -8.70 19.28
N ALA A 327 9.63 -9.77 19.46
CA ALA A 327 9.02 -10.14 20.73
C ALA A 327 10.08 -10.42 21.82
N ARG A 328 11.22 -11.01 21.43
CA ARG A 328 12.33 -11.29 22.35
C ARG A 328 12.88 -10.05 23.05
N HIS A 329 12.84 -8.90 22.38
CA HIS A 329 13.31 -7.63 22.95
C HIS A 329 12.25 -6.85 23.71
N MET A 330 11.02 -7.39 23.85
CA MET A 330 9.96 -6.78 24.65
C MET A 330 10.01 -7.28 26.10
N GLU A 331 9.62 -6.41 27.03
CA GLU A 331 9.36 -6.82 28.41
C GLU A 331 8.25 -7.86 28.48
N ALA A 332 8.33 -8.78 29.44
CA ALA A 332 7.35 -9.87 29.57
C ALA A 332 5.90 -9.35 29.70
N ALA A 333 5.69 -8.26 30.42
CA ALA A 333 4.38 -7.64 30.56
C ALA A 333 3.82 -7.13 29.21
N HIS A 334 4.67 -6.58 28.34
CA HIS A 334 4.29 -6.12 27.02
C HIS A 334 3.91 -7.27 26.08
N ARG A 335 4.56 -8.44 26.19
CA ARG A 335 4.20 -9.60 25.37
C ARG A 335 2.78 -10.09 25.61
N THR A 336 2.20 -9.87 26.80
CA THR A 336 0.81 -10.24 27.11
C THR A 336 -0.22 -9.34 26.43
N LEU A 337 0.19 -8.16 25.99
CA LEU A 337 -0.65 -7.17 25.31
C LEU A 337 -0.65 -7.31 23.79
N LEU A 338 0.16 -8.22 23.23
CA LEU A 338 0.24 -8.45 21.79
C LEU A 338 -1.05 -9.05 21.25
N ASP A 339 -1.36 -8.68 20.01
CA ASP A 339 -2.39 -9.33 19.21
C ASP A 339 -2.18 -10.86 19.20
N PRO A 340 -3.22 -11.67 19.41
CA PRO A 340 -3.08 -13.12 19.46
C PRO A 340 -2.45 -13.73 18.21
N ASP A 341 -2.75 -13.18 17.00
CA ASP A 341 -2.15 -13.66 15.75
C ASP A 341 -0.65 -13.33 15.71
N LEU A 342 -0.27 -12.14 16.18
CA LEU A 342 1.14 -11.74 16.27
C LEU A 342 1.90 -12.60 17.27
N LYS A 343 1.29 -12.87 18.41
CA LYS A 343 1.88 -13.76 19.44
C LYS A 343 2.11 -15.16 18.90
N ALA A 344 1.10 -15.75 18.24
CA ALA A 344 1.22 -17.08 17.63
C ALA A 344 2.32 -17.10 16.55
N LEU A 345 2.43 -16.04 15.75
CA LEU A 345 3.47 -15.90 14.73
C LEU A 345 4.87 -15.81 15.36
N ALA A 346 5.03 -15.06 16.45
CA ALA A 346 6.29 -14.96 17.17
C ALA A 346 6.68 -16.28 17.84
N ASP A 347 5.72 -16.96 18.49
CA ASP A 347 5.93 -18.27 19.11
C ASP A 347 6.37 -19.32 18.05
N ALA A 348 5.77 -19.32 16.86
CA ALA A 348 6.20 -20.16 15.74
C ALA A 348 7.63 -19.84 15.29
N GLY A 349 7.99 -18.56 15.23
CA GLY A 349 9.32 -18.13 14.83
C GLY A 349 10.42 -18.51 15.83
N GLU A 350 10.09 -18.66 17.12
CA GLU A 350 11.03 -19.17 18.14
C GLU A 350 11.38 -20.64 17.94
N GLN A 351 10.56 -21.40 17.22
CA GLN A 351 10.79 -22.81 16.91
C GLN A 351 11.60 -23.03 15.61
N VAL A 352 11.83 -21.98 14.83
CA VAL A 352 12.61 -22.07 13.58
C VAL A 352 14.09 -22.21 13.93
N ASP A 353 14.70 -23.31 13.50
CA ASP A 353 16.14 -23.52 13.67
C ASP A 353 16.97 -22.78 12.60
N THR A 354 18.28 -22.73 12.84
CA THR A 354 19.21 -22.01 11.95
C THR A 354 19.26 -22.61 10.55
N ALA A 355 19.12 -23.93 10.41
CA ALA A 355 19.15 -24.60 9.10
C ALA A 355 17.91 -24.22 8.29
N THR A 356 16.71 -24.35 8.87
CA THR A 356 15.45 -23.92 8.23
C THR A 356 15.47 -22.45 7.82
N PHE A 357 16.01 -21.57 8.66
CA PHE A 357 16.13 -20.16 8.31
C PHE A 357 17.13 -19.92 7.17
N ALA A 358 18.29 -20.64 7.18
CA ALA A 358 19.27 -20.56 6.11
C ALA A 358 18.69 -21.05 4.78
N ASP A 359 17.95 -22.18 4.79
CA ASP A 359 17.27 -22.71 3.60
C ASP A 359 16.25 -21.72 3.05
N ALA A 360 15.50 -21.03 3.89
CA ALA A 360 14.57 -19.97 3.47
C ALA A 360 15.28 -18.79 2.80
N LEU A 361 16.49 -18.42 3.26
CA LEU A 361 17.30 -17.38 2.61
C LEU A 361 17.86 -17.85 1.27
N LEU A 362 18.35 -19.08 1.18
CA LEU A 362 18.83 -19.67 -0.07
C LEU A 362 17.72 -19.80 -1.11
N ALA A 363 16.53 -20.26 -0.70
CA ALA A 363 15.35 -20.33 -1.55
C ALA A 363 14.94 -18.93 -2.08
N ARG A 364 15.03 -17.89 -1.25
CA ARG A 364 14.82 -16.51 -1.67
C ARG A 364 15.80 -16.08 -2.77
N HIS A 365 17.09 -16.39 -2.62
CA HIS A 365 18.11 -16.09 -3.64
C HIS A 365 17.84 -16.83 -4.95
N ALA A 366 17.50 -18.12 -4.86
CA ALA A 366 17.16 -18.93 -6.02
C ALA A 366 15.94 -18.37 -6.76
N LEU A 367 14.86 -18.02 -6.04
CA LEU A 367 13.68 -17.41 -6.62
C LEU A 367 14.01 -16.08 -7.29
N THR A 368 14.84 -15.24 -6.66
CA THR A 368 15.23 -13.94 -7.23
C THR A 368 15.95 -14.15 -8.57
N ALA A 369 16.93 -15.04 -8.63
CA ALA A 369 17.65 -15.35 -9.85
C ALA A 369 16.73 -15.94 -10.95
N ALA A 370 15.81 -16.84 -10.56
CA ALA A 370 14.85 -17.42 -11.51
C ALA A 370 13.89 -16.36 -12.10
N MET A 371 13.46 -15.39 -11.28
CA MET A 371 12.62 -14.29 -11.76
C MET A 371 13.38 -13.31 -12.65
N GLU A 372 14.67 -13.07 -12.41
CA GLU A 372 15.52 -12.30 -13.32
C GLU A 372 15.59 -12.95 -14.71
N VAL A 373 15.76 -14.27 -14.77
CA VAL A 373 15.72 -15.02 -16.04
C VAL A 373 14.34 -14.97 -16.69
N TYR A 374 13.28 -15.08 -15.91
CA TYR A 374 11.89 -14.97 -16.41
C TYR A 374 11.65 -13.62 -17.11
N PHE A 375 12.08 -12.51 -16.49
CA PHE A 375 11.95 -11.16 -17.03
C PHE A 375 12.91 -10.81 -18.19
N GLN A 376 13.79 -11.72 -18.62
CA GLN A 376 14.48 -11.58 -19.92
C GLN A 376 13.54 -11.87 -21.09
N ARG A 377 12.51 -12.70 -20.87
CA ARG A 377 11.51 -13.07 -21.89
C ARG A 377 10.35 -12.11 -21.97
N TYR A 378 9.96 -11.49 -20.84
CA TYR A 378 8.81 -10.63 -20.71
C TYR A 378 9.20 -9.29 -20.09
N ASP A 379 8.52 -8.24 -20.52
CA ASP A 379 8.73 -6.89 -19.99
C ASP A 379 7.90 -6.68 -18.72
N LEU A 380 6.70 -7.31 -18.66
CA LEU A 380 5.77 -7.26 -17.54
C LEU A 380 5.09 -8.63 -17.32
N LEU A 381 4.57 -8.80 -16.10
CA LEU A 381 3.71 -9.93 -15.73
C LEU A 381 2.40 -9.40 -15.12
N LEU A 382 1.28 -9.95 -15.58
CA LEU A 382 -0.06 -9.70 -15.03
C LEU A 382 -0.53 -10.90 -14.23
N THR A 383 -1.04 -10.65 -13.03
CA THR A 383 -1.68 -11.67 -12.17
C THR A 383 -2.89 -11.05 -11.47
N PRO A 384 -3.80 -11.84 -10.88
CA PRO A 384 -4.68 -11.31 -9.84
C PRO A 384 -3.86 -10.72 -8.69
N THR A 385 -4.33 -9.61 -8.10
CA THR A 385 -3.70 -9.09 -6.87
C THR A 385 -3.94 -10.01 -5.70
N PHE A 386 -5.15 -10.54 -5.59
CA PHE A 386 -5.52 -11.50 -4.54
C PHE A 386 -6.47 -12.55 -5.08
N HIS A 387 -6.59 -13.69 -4.39
CA HIS A 387 -7.26 -14.88 -4.91
C HIS A 387 -8.75 -14.94 -4.57
N CYS A 388 -9.21 -14.17 -3.59
CA CYS A 388 -10.61 -14.14 -3.16
C CYS A 388 -11.09 -12.71 -2.87
N SER A 389 -12.40 -12.56 -2.81
CA SER A 389 -13.09 -11.32 -2.45
C SER A 389 -12.88 -10.97 -0.98
N PRO A 390 -13.12 -9.69 -0.56
CA PRO A 390 -13.09 -9.28 0.84
C PRO A 390 -13.87 -10.20 1.76
N GLN A 391 -13.29 -10.49 2.93
CA GLN A 391 -13.86 -11.45 3.88
C GLN A 391 -14.45 -10.75 5.12
N PRO A 392 -15.42 -11.35 5.85
CA PRO A 392 -16.03 -10.78 7.04
C PRO A 392 -15.03 -10.41 8.14
N VAL A 393 -15.38 -9.39 8.95
CA VAL A 393 -14.66 -9.02 10.17
C VAL A 393 -15.67 -8.92 11.32
N PRO A 394 -15.42 -9.55 12.47
CA PRO A 394 -14.40 -10.58 12.76
C PRO A 394 -14.79 -11.91 12.10
N GLY A 395 -13.85 -12.80 11.85
CA GLY A 395 -14.16 -14.12 11.33
C GLY A 395 -13.29 -14.62 10.19
N LEU A 396 -12.30 -13.82 9.77
CA LEU A 396 -11.36 -14.23 8.72
C LEU A 396 -10.67 -15.54 9.14
N PRO A 397 -10.65 -16.58 8.28
CA PRO A 397 -9.95 -17.83 8.57
C PRO A 397 -8.49 -17.59 8.95
N ALA A 398 -7.99 -18.25 9.99
CA ALA A 398 -6.64 -18.03 10.52
C ALA A 398 -5.55 -18.16 9.43
N GLY A 399 -5.66 -19.17 8.56
CA GLY A 399 -4.71 -19.35 7.45
C GLY A 399 -4.73 -18.21 6.43
N LEU A 400 -5.88 -17.56 6.22
CA LEU A 400 -5.99 -16.42 5.33
C LEU A 400 -5.49 -15.12 5.97
N ARG A 401 -5.53 -15.01 7.31
CA ARG A 401 -5.05 -13.83 8.04
C ARG A 401 -3.54 -13.60 7.88
N THR A 402 -2.77 -14.67 7.70
CA THR A 402 -1.31 -14.65 7.69
C THR A 402 -0.68 -14.96 6.33
N ALA A 403 -1.43 -15.51 5.36
CA ALA A 403 -0.90 -15.95 4.07
C ALA A 403 -1.19 -14.94 2.93
N PRO A 404 -0.24 -14.09 2.55
CA PRO A 404 -0.37 -13.22 1.37
C PRO A 404 -0.04 -14.01 0.09
N ALA A 405 -1.02 -14.74 -0.43
CA ALA A 405 -0.81 -15.77 -1.44
C ALA A 405 -0.18 -15.29 -2.75
N LEU A 406 -0.56 -14.15 -3.30
CA LEU A 406 -0.12 -13.74 -4.65
C LEU A 406 0.84 -12.55 -4.66
N THR A 407 1.11 -11.94 -3.53
CA THR A 407 1.84 -10.67 -3.45
C THR A 407 3.22 -10.79 -2.80
N ALA A 408 3.40 -11.69 -1.82
CA ALA A 408 4.60 -11.74 -0.99
C ALA A 408 5.88 -12.12 -1.76
N TRP A 409 5.77 -12.89 -2.82
CA TRP A 409 6.94 -13.23 -3.64
C TRP A 409 7.57 -12.00 -4.32
N CYS A 410 6.78 -10.94 -4.62
CA CYS A 410 7.33 -9.67 -5.08
C CYS A 410 8.18 -8.96 -4.01
N ASN A 411 7.87 -9.18 -2.72
CA ASN A 411 8.69 -8.67 -1.62
C ASN A 411 9.96 -9.49 -1.47
N GLN A 412 9.87 -10.82 -1.61
CA GLN A 412 11.01 -11.72 -1.56
C GLN A 412 12.04 -11.41 -2.65
N THR A 413 11.58 -11.15 -3.86
CA THR A 413 12.42 -10.86 -5.03
C THR A 413 12.76 -9.38 -5.20
N GLY A 414 12.11 -8.49 -4.42
CA GLY A 414 12.33 -7.05 -4.50
C GLY A 414 11.74 -6.37 -5.75
N LEU A 415 10.88 -7.06 -6.51
CA LEU A 415 10.29 -6.55 -7.76
C LEU A 415 9.24 -5.47 -7.51
N PRO A 416 9.12 -4.44 -8.37
CA PRO A 416 8.04 -3.47 -8.31
C PRO A 416 6.72 -4.10 -8.74
N ALA A 417 5.62 -3.69 -8.10
CA ALA A 417 4.29 -4.18 -8.43
C ALA A 417 3.20 -3.14 -8.15
N ALA A 418 2.27 -2.97 -9.07
CA ALA A 418 1.07 -2.15 -8.92
C ALA A 418 -0.17 -3.04 -8.77
N SER A 419 -1.07 -2.68 -7.86
CA SER A 419 -2.46 -3.17 -7.87
C SER A 419 -3.35 -2.07 -8.44
N VAL A 420 -4.05 -2.37 -9.53
CA VAL A 420 -4.95 -1.43 -10.19
C VAL A 420 -6.36 -2.03 -10.21
N PRO A 421 -7.41 -1.30 -9.80
CA PRO A 421 -8.77 -1.82 -9.84
C PRO A 421 -9.13 -2.29 -11.26
N CYS A 422 -9.70 -3.49 -11.41
CA CYS A 422 -9.99 -4.08 -12.73
C CYS A 422 -11.43 -4.56 -12.92
N GLY A 423 -12.29 -4.39 -11.94
CA GLY A 423 -13.69 -4.78 -12.01
C GLY A 423 -14.26 -5.15 -10.65
N PHE A 424 -15.36 -5.87 -10.67
CA PHE A 424 -16.09 -6.29 -9.49
C PHE A 424 -16.34 -7.79 -9.50
N ALA A 425 -16.12 -8.42 -8.36
CA ALA A 425 -16.48 -9.81 -8.06
C ALA A 425 -17.53 -9.79 -6.94
N GLY A 426 -18.75 -10.27 -7.23
CA GLY A 426 -19.84 -10.23 -6.25
C GLY A 426 -20.21 -8.82 -5.75
N GLY A 427 -20.04 -7.79 -6.57
CA GLY A 427 -20.29 -6.39 -6.18
C GLY A 427 -19.14 -5.71 -5.40
N LEU A 428 -18.05 -6.41 -5.15
CA LEU A 428 -16.86 -5.90 -4.45
C LEU A 428 -15.70 -5.72 -5.43
N PRO A 429 -14.86 -4.67 -5.26
CA PRO A 429 -13.77 -4.41 -6.18
C PRO A 429 -12.71 -5.51 -6.16
N THR A 430 -12.09 -5.71 -7.32
CA THR A 430 -10.91 -6.55 -7.49
C THR A 430 -9.84 -5.83 -8.30
N GLY A 431 -8.59 -6.30 -8.23
CA GLY A 431 -7.45 -5.67 -8.85
C GLY A 431 -6.58 -6.61 -9.68
N VAL A 432 -6.09 -6.09 -10.80
CA VAL A 432 -4.98 -6.69 -11.55
C VAL A 432 -3.66 -6.24 -10.92
N GLN A 433 -2.77 -7.19 -10.71
CA GLN A 433 -1.40 -6.90 -10.29
C GLN A 433 -0.50 -6.85 -11.54
N ILE A 434 0.16 -5.72 -11.75
CA ILE A 434 1.13 -5.49 -12.83
C ILE A 434 2.52 -5.48 -12.21
N ILE A 435 3.39 -6.39 -12.64
CA ILE A 435 4.69 -6.63 -12.03
C ILE A 435 5.78 -6.45 -13.10
N GLY A 436 6.86 -5.76 -12.75
CA GLY A 436 8.01 -5.56 -13.62
C GLY A 436 9.30 -6.13 -13.04
N ARG A 437 10.36 -6.13 -13.86
CA ARG A 437 11.70 -6.45 -13.39
C ARG A 437 12.17 -5.48 -12.30
N ARG A 438 13.14 -5.86 -11.51
CA ARG A 438 13.77 -4.97 -10.53
C ARG A 438 14.27 -3.68 -11.20
N GLY A 439 13.92 -2.52 -10.64
CA GLY A 439 14.20 -1.22 -11.23
C GLY A 439 13.27 -0.82 -12.39
N GLY A 440 12.25 -1.64 -12.69
CA GLY A 440 11.27 -1.38 -13.75
C GLY A 440 10.06 -0.56 -13.31
N ASP A 441 10.17 0.21 -12.24
CA ASP A 441 9.07 0.95 -11.61
C ASP A 441 8.32 1.87 -12.59
N ALA A 442 9.06 2.61 -13.42
CA ALA A 442 8.48 3.48 -14.44
C ALA A 442 7.65 2.70 -15.47
N LEU A 443 8.13 1.53 -15.90
CA LEU A 443 7.41 0.69 -16.87
C LEU A 443 6.14 0.11 -16.27
N VAL A 444 6.17 -0.31 -14.99
CA VAL A 444 4.99 -0.80 -14.27
C VAL A 444 3.93 0.30 -14.15
N LEU A 445 4.34 1.52 -13.77
CA LEU A 445 3.43 2.67 -13.68
C LEU A 445 2.87 3.07 -15.05
N ARG A 446 3.69 3.06 -16.11
CA ARG A 446 3.27 3.33 -17.49
C ARG A 446 2.19 2.34 -17.94
N ALA A 447 2.40 1.05 -17.71
CA ALA A 447 1.42 0.03 -18.07
C ALA A 447 0.14 0.13 -17.22
N ALA A 448 0.29 0.41 -15.91
CA ALA A 448 -0.83 0.67 -15.02
C ALA A 448 -1.67 1.86 -15.50
N ARG A 449 -1.02 2.94 -15.96
CA ARG A 449 -1.67 4.13 -16.50
C ARG A 449 -2.36 3.85 -17.83
N ALA A 450 -1.72 3.14 -18.73
CA ALA A 450 -2.32 2.73 -20.00
C ALA A 450 -3.60 1.91 -19.78
N TYR A 451 -3.54 0.93 -18.86
CA TYR A 451 -4.70 0.16 -18.47
C TYR A 451 -5.79 1.01 -17.81
N GLU A 452 -5.43 1.86 -16.84
CA GLU A 452 -6.36 2.78 -16.16
C GLU A 452 -7.11 3.67 -17.16
N SER A 453 -6.41 4.20 -18.16
CA SER A 453 -7.00 5.04 -19.22
C SER A 453 -7.97 4.26 -20.09
N ALA A 454 -7.64 3.02 -20.46
CA ALA A 454 -8.50 2.16 -21.28
C ALA A 454 -9.74 1.68 -20.51
N ARG A 455 -9.60 1.38 -19.22
CA ARG A 455 -10.72 1.00 -18.34
C ARG A 455 -11.68 2.17 -18.12
N GLY A 456 -11.18 3.40 -18.10
CA GLY A 456 -11.92 4.60 -17.71
C GLY A 456 -12.04 4.79 -16.19
N ALA A 457 -12.94 5.67 -15.76
CA ALA A 457 -13.16 5.96 -14.35
C ALA A 457 -13.64 4.71 -13.59
N PHE A 458 -13.03 4.46 -12.42
CA PHE A 458 -13.51 3.43 -11.51
C PHE A 458 -14.50 4.05 -10.53
N PRO A 459 -15.66 3.40 -10.27
CA PRO A 459 -16.63 3.94 -9.34
C PRO A 459 -16.05 4.15 -7.95
N ALA A 460 -16.53 5.17 -7.25
CA ALA A 460 -16.26 5.34 -5.83
C ALA A 460 -17.25 4.50 -5.00
N PRO A 461 -16.91 4.13 -3.75
CA PRO A 461 -17.87 3.58 -2.81
C PRO A 461 -19.08 4.50 -2.63
N GLY A 462 -20.26 3.94 -2.36
CA GLY A 462 -21.48 4.72 -2.14
C GLY A 462 -21.35 5.70 -0.98
N ALA A 463 -22.00 6.86 -1.09
CA ALA A 463 -21.93 7.92 -0.07
C ALA A 463 -22.63 7.55 1.26
N THR A 464 -23.47 6.54 1.26
CA THR A 464 -24.21 6.05 2.45
C THR A 464 -23.54 4.78 2.97
N LEU A 465 -22.71 4.96 3.99
CA LEU A 465 -22.17 3.85 4.75
C LEU A 465 -23.01 3.66 6.01
N GLU A 466 -23.59 2.48 6.18
CA GLU A 466 -24.31 2.12 7.39
C GLU A 466 -23.36 1.39 8.37
N ARG A 467 -23.44 1.74 9.66
CA ARG A 467 -22.87 0.89 10.69
C ARG A 467 -23.58 -0.46 10.65
N PRO A 468 -22.86 -1.59 10.70
CA PRO A 468 -23.51 -2.87 10.97
C PRO A 468 -24.34 -2.75 12.24
N ALA A 469 -25.57 -3.27 12.23
CA ALA A 469 -26.40 -3.38 13.42
C ALA A 469 -25.79 -4.45 14.35
N ASP A 470 -24.78 -4.05 15.12
CA ASP A 470 -24.03 -5.01 15.95
C ASP A 470 -24.10 -4.68 17.42
N GLY A 471 -24.54 -5.71 18.14
CA GLY A 471 -24.29 -5.91 19.55
C GLY A 471 -22.84 -6.33 19.86
N MET A 472 -21.84 -5.55 19.42
CA MET A 472 -20.47 -5.68 19.90
C MET A 472 -19.92 -4.30 20.25
N GLU A 473 -20.35 -3.80 21.41
CA GLU A 473 -19.66 -2.72 22.10
C GLU A 473 -18.21 -3.20 22.40
N ALA A 474 -17.24 -2.41 21.96
CA ALA A 474 -15.88 -2.56 22.44
C ALA A 474 -15.91 -2.39 23.96
N GLN A 475 -15.61 -3.43 24.70
CA GLN A 475 -15.39 -3.31 26.14
C GLN A 475 -14.13 -2.44 26.36
N PRO A 476 -14.17 -1.55 27.36
CA PRO A 476 -13.17 -0.53 27.62
C PRO A 476 -11.77 -1.09 27.98
#